data_823e1bd3a2d83c52f6a2bdab91a5edd3
#
_entry.id   823e1bd3a2d83c52f6a2bdab91a5edd3
#
_cell.length_a   1.000
_cell.length_b   1.000
_cell.length_c   1.000
_cell.angle_alpha   90.00
_cell.angle_beta   90.00
_cell.angle_gamma   90.00
#
_symmetry.space_group_name_H-M   'P 1'
#
loop_
_entity.id
_entity.type
_entity.pdbx_description
1 polymer ?
#
loop_
_entity_poly.entity_id
_entity_poly.type
_entity_poly.pdbx_seq_one_letter_code
_entity_poly.pdbx_strand_id
1 'polypeptide(L)'
;FTIISDVTKETRKIDPTRPICFDSNYMHKNGLRRFGADFMSTVDDGDIDDNHAYYNWYDHTVFKFFNGEFQKSFKTEGRPLISQEMSTGYPNNETGHPTRSYQLIHQNPFTLIGYKAYDFANPDYFLNTQAFTTGELAETLRRTNEKASGIMHFAYMTWFRQCYDAENIEPYPTYFAMKRAMQPVLVSAELWGRNVYSGEKLHTRIYVVNDNEEGRALKPTVLNWSIDVAGKSLASGTANFPEIEYYGRKYIEPEIKIPDVKGKVAAKLKLSLSEGGKVISQNWYDLNIAKKQWSANSFKAKRDIVLLDGNDAKSQLDFLGVKYRKANNVADLLKSKNSSVLVISGNVDISDEDAKALRSFQQKGGRILFLNSKEAAKKTYPEYITSWIIPTEGDIVVMEREDDP
;
A
#
# COMPACT_ATOMS: atom_id res chain seq x y z
N PHE A 1 1.03 11.30 33.59
CA PHE A 1 2.28 12.01 33.23
C PHE A 1 3.23 12.20 34.42
N THR A 2 2.74 12.39 35.65
CA THR A 2 3.61 12.63 36.83
C THR A 2 4.62 11.50 37.03
N ILE A 3 4.16 10.24 37.01
CA ILE A 3 5.05 9.05 37.17
C ILE A 3 6.08 9.01 36.02
N ILE A 4 5.67 9.28 34.77
CA ILE A 4 6.58 9.30 33.63
C ILE A 4 7.63 10.41 33.81
N SER A 5 7.21 11.59 34.25
CA SER A 5 8.12 12.69 34.56
C SER A 5 9.16 12.32 35.61
N ASP A 6 8.74 11.66 36.68
CA ASP A 6 9.65 11.22 37.75
C ASP A 6 10.66 10.19 37.21
N VAL A 7 10.20 9.22 36.44
CA VAL A 7 11.08 8.23 35.78
C VAL A 7 12.05 8.92 34.81
N THR A 8 11.60 9.87 34.01
CA THR A 8 12.45 10.63 33.09
C THR A 8 13.54 11.39 33.83
N LYS A 9 13.18 12.08 34.93
CA LYS A 9 14.13 12.82 35.76
C LYS A 9 15.17 11.92 36.39
N GLU A 10 14.75 10.75 36.88
CA GLU A 10 15.70 9.77 37.45
C GLU A 10 16.60 9.18 36.36
N THR A 11 16.05 8.89 35.18
CA THR A 11 16.85 8.39 34.04
C THR A 11 17.92 9.41 33.63
N ARG A 12 17.60 10.70 33.58
CA ARG A 12 18.58 11.75 33.26
C ARG A 12 19.67 11.91 34.29
N LYS A 13 19.42 11.60 35.57
CA LYS A 13 20.45 11.58 36.58
C LYS A 13 21.46 10.45 36.36
N ILE A 14 20.98 9.31 35.89
CA ILE A 14 21.81 8.14 35.60
C ILE A 14 22.57 8.29 34.30
N ASP A 15 21.87 8.72 33.24
CA ASP A 15 22.45 8.92 31.92
C ASP A 15 21.92 10.24 31.27
N PRO A 16 22.65 11.34 31.42
CA PRO A 16 22.25 12.61 30.79
C PRO A 16 22.57 12.72 29.30
N THR A 17 23.18 11.71 28.69
CA THR A 17 23.72 11.79 27.32
C THR A 17 22.75 11.31 26.26
N ARG A 18 21.75 10.51 26.62
CA ARG A 18 20.77 9.97 25.66
C ARG A 18 19.51 10.81 25.60
N PRO A 19 19.00 11.04 24.37
CA PRO A 19 17.69 11.66 24.23
C PRO A 19 16.60 10.71 24.72
N ILE A 20 15.56 11.27 25.33
CA ILE A 20 14.45 10.53 25.94
C ILE A 20 13.17 10.76 25.14
N CYS A 21 12.52 9.68 24.71
CA CYS A 21 11.12 9.70 24.31
C CYS A 21 10.26 9.67 25.59
N PHE A 22 9.47 10.72 25.80
CA PHE A 22 8.73 10.89 27.05
C PHE A 22 7.71 9.77 27.30
N ASP A 23 6.98 9.40 26.24
CA ASP A 23 6.01 8.31 26.29
C ASP A 23 5.87 7.67 24.88
N SER A 24 5.43 6.43 24.86
CA SER A 24 5.19 5.67 23.64
C SER A 24 3.94 6.19 22.92
N ASN A 25 4.01 6.31 21.58
CA ASN A 25 2.94 6.85 20.73
C ASN A 25 2.45 8.24 21.21
N TYR A 26 3.37 9.08 21.62
CA TYR A 26 3.10 10.36 22.21
C TYR A 26 3.83 11.51 21.52
N MET A 27 3.10 12.57 21.29
CA MET A 27 3.65 13.84 20.75
C MET A 27 3.33 14.97 21.73
N HIS A 28 4.34 15.74 22.11
CA HIS A 28 4.23 16.86 23.04
C HIS A 28 3.12 17.85 22.64
N LYS A 29 2.97 18.13 21.36
CA LYS A 29 1.89 18.99 20.83
C LYS A 29 0.49 18.52 21.21
N ASN A 30 0.27 17.21 21.29
CA ASN A 30 -1.01 16.64 21.74
C ASN A 30 -1.21 16.85 23.25
N GLY A 31 -0.15 16.72 24.03
CA GLY A 31 -0.15 17.05 25.44
C GLY A 31 -0.49 18.51 25.69
N LEU A 32 0.18 19.43 24.98
CA LEU A 32 -0.11 20.86 25.06
C LEU A 32 -1.58 21.18 24.75
N ARG A 33 -2.12 20.59 23.71
CA ARG A 33 -3.53 20.80 23.34
C ARG A 33 -4.50 20.27 24.37
N ARG A 34 -4.17 19.15 25.06
CA ARG A 34 -5.08 18.47 25.99
C ARG A 34 -4.99 19.02 27.40
N PHE A 35 -3.81 19.38 27.86
CA PHE A 35 -3.56 19.71 29.28
C PHE A 35 -3.05 21.13 29.50
N GLY A 36 -2.74 21.86 28.44
CA GLY A 36 -2.20 23.23 28.50
C GLY A 36 -0.69 23.29 28.73
N ALA A 37 -0.09 24.43 28.38
CA ALA A 37 1.35 24.62 28.41
C ALA A 37 1.91 24.63 29.84
N ASP A 38 1.19 25.24 30.78
CA ASP A 38 1.65 25.35 32.17
C ASP A 38 1.85 23.98 32.81
N PHE A 39 0.87 23.08 32.67
CA PHE A 39 0.98 21.72 33.16
C PHE A 39 2.08 20.93 32.42
N MET A 40 2.09 20.98 31.10
CA MET A 40 3.05 20.22 30.31
C MET A 40 4.50 20.64 30.55
N SER A 41 4.75 21.91 30.83
CA SER A 41 6.09 22.40 31.19
C SER A 41 6.62 21.84 32.53
N THR A 42 5.73 21.37 33.40
CA THR A 42 6.12 20.79 34.70
C THR A 42 6.40 19.29 34.63
N VAL A 43 5.87 18.60 33.61
CA VAL A 43 5.92 17.11 33.55
C VAL A 43 6.70 16.58 32.36
N ASP A 44 6.65 17.19 31.19
CA ASP A 44 7.25 16.68 29.95
C ASP A 44 8.57 17.39 29.64
N ASP A 45 9.67 16.76 30.02
CA ASP A 45 11.04 17.14 29.65
C ASP A 45 11.66 16.18 28.61
N GLY A 46 10.83 15.46 27.84
CA GLY A 46 11.29 14.60 26.76
C GLY A 46 11.90 15.35 25.60
N ASP A 47 12.77 14.70 24.86
CA ASP A 47 13.51 15.26 23.73
C ASP A 47 12.89 14.89 22.38
N ILE A 48 12.18 13.76 22.32
CA ILE A 48 11.71 13.10 21.10
C ILE A 48 10.21 12.87 21.18
N ASP A 49 9.52 13.13 20.08
CA ASP A 49 8.13 12.72 19.87
C ASP A 49 8.08 11.36 19.16
N ASP A 50 7.07 10.54 19.48
CA ASP A 50 6.85 9.23 18.87
C ASP A 50 5.45 9.10 18.29
N ASN A 51 5.37 8.46 17.11
CA ASN A 51 4.11 8.11 16.47
C ASN A 51 4.15 6.68 15.91
N HIS A 52 3.19 5.86 16.30
CA HIS A 52 3.08 4.49 15.80
C HIS A 52 2.46 4.47 14.41
N ALA A 53 3.20 3.98 13.42
CA ALA A 53 2.81 3.97 12.02
C ALA A 53 2.37 2.57 11.57
N TYR A 54 1.13 2.19 11.91
CA TYR A 54 0.52 0.93 11.49
C TYR A 54 -0.35 1.13 10.25
N TYR A 55 0.25 1.56 9.15
CA TYR A 55 -0.46 1.90 7.93
C TYR A 55 -0.42 0.77 6.93
N ASN A 56 -1.52 0.65 6.19
CA ASN A 56 -1.59 -0.19 5.01
C ASN A 56 -1.03 0.56 3.80
N TRP A 57 -0.37 -0.16 2.91
CA TRP A 57 -0.08 0.32 1.58
C TRP A 57 -1.40 0.57 0.83
N TYR A 58 -1.54 1.71 0.17
CA TYR A 58 -2.74 2.21 -0.48
C TYR A 58 -3.92 2.56 0.45
N ASP A 59 -3.73 2.51 1.75
CA ASP A 59 -4.72 3.03 2.68
C ASP A 59 -4.79 4.57 2.59
N HIS A 60 -5.99 5.12 2.73
CA HIS A 60 -6.19 6.57 2.76
C HIS A 60 -5.39 7.25 3.87
N THR A 61 -5.11 6.55 4.96
CA THR A 61 -4.24 7.05 6.04
C THR A 61 -2.81 7.24 5.57
N VAL A 62 -2.30 6.37 4.70
CA VAL A 62 -0.98 6.54 4.07
C VAL A 62 -0.98 7.82 3.23
N PHE A 63 -1.98 8.03 2.37
CA PHE A 63 -2.08 9.24 1.56
C PHE A 63 -2.20 10.52 2.40
N LYS A 64 -3.02 10.52 3.44
CA LYS A 64 -3.12 11.66 4.38
C LYS A 64 -1.81 11.89 5.13
N PHE A 65 -1.20 10.83 5.62
CA PHE A 65 0.05 10.91 6.36
C PHE A 65 1.18 11.49 5.51
N PHE A 66 1.25 11.12 4.25
CA PHE A 66 2.33 11.50 3.35
C PHE A 66 2.07 12.80 2.57
N ASN A 67 0.83 13.20 2.37
CA ASN A 67 0.50 14.44 1.67
C ASN A 67 0.63 15.71 2.53
N GLY A 68 1.30 15.63 3.66
CA GLY A 68 1.80 16.81 4.38
C GLY A 68 0.84 17.45 5.37
N GLU A 69 -0.47 17.22 5.33
CA GLU A 69 -1.39 17.81 6.30
C GLU A 69 -1.29 17.15 7.68
N PHE A 70 -1.18 15.83 7.70
CA PHE A 70 -0.99 15.06 8.93
C PHE A 70 0.33 15.45 9.61
N GLN A 71 1.41 15.54 8.85
CA GLN A 71 2.73 15.93 9.38
C GLN A 71 2.76 17.36 9.92
N LYS A 72 2.10 18.30 9.24
CA LYS A 72 2.02 19.69 9.71
C LYS A 72 1.26 19.81 11.04
N SER A 73 0.25 18.98 11.25
CA SER A 73 -0.60 19.04 12.44
C SER A 73 0.00 18.35 13.67
N PHE A 74 0.90 17.38 13.49
CA PHE A 74 1.38 16.52 14.58
C PHE A 74 2.79 16.86 15.07
N LYS A 75 3.64 17.46 14.22
CA LYS A 75 5.01 17.75 14.63
C LYS A 75 5.06 18.82 15.73
N THR A 76 5.74 18.51 16.82
CA THR A 76 6.17 19.52 17.80
C THR A 76 7.38 20.26 17.26
N GLU A 77 7.35 21.58 17.27
CA GLU A 77 8.51 22.39 16.86
C GLU A 77 9.70 22.12 17.80
N GLY A 78 10.88 21.93 17.21
CA GLY A 78 12.11 21.67 17.97
C GLY A 78 12.31 20.22 18.44
N ARG A 79 11.32 19.33 18.29
CA ARG A 79 11.48 17.90 18.64
C ARG A 79 11.57 17.03 17.37
N PRO A 80 12.57 16.13 17.27
CA PRO A 80 12.54 15.08 16.25
C PRO A 80 11.34 14.17 16.46
N LEU A 81 10.75 13.72 15.37
CA LEU A 81 9.66 12.74 15.37
C LEU A 81 10.20 11.40 14.90
N ILE A 82 10.00 10.34 15.66
CA ILE A 82 10.30 8.97 15.26
C ILE A 82 9.00 8.16 15.08
N SER A 83 9.06 7.08 14.31
CA SER A 83 8.09 6.00 14.36
C SER A 83 8.72 4.83 15.09
N GLN A 84 8.44 4.71 16.39
CA GLN A 84 8.97 3.65 17.24
C GLN A 84 8.30 2.31 16.96
N GLU A 85 7.06 2.33 16.49
CA GLU A 85 6.35 1.14 16.06
C GLU A 85 5.82 1.33 14.65
N MET A 86 6.30 0.49 13.76
CA MET A 86 5.81 0.35 12.39
C MET A 86 5.67 -1.14 12.11
N SER A 87 4.48 -1.62 11.82
CA SER A 87 4.29 -3.03 11.53
C SER A 87 3.23 -3.26 10.46
N THR A 88 3.38 -4.37 9.76
CA THR A 88 2.52 -4.76 8.65
C THR A 88 2.05 -6.22 8.76
N GLY A 89 2.32 -6.89 9.86
CA GLY A 89 1.88 -8.26 10.13
C GLY A 89 2.78 -9.01 11.09
N TYR A 90 2.24 -10.09 11.66
CA TYR A 90 2.92 -10.92 12.65
C TYR A 90 2.90 -12.39 12.21
N PRO A 91 3.99 -12.89 11.63
CA PRO A 91 4.13 -14.31 11.35
C PRO A 91 4.35 -15.13 12.62
N ASN A 92 3.89 -16.36 12.60
CA ASN A 92 4.22 -17.34 13.61
C ASN A 92 5.72 -17.67 13.56
N ASN A 93 6.36 -17.72 14.72
CA ASN A 93 7.79 -17.94 14.85
C ASN A 93 8.31 -19.26 14.26
N GLU A 94 7.47 -20.31 14.22
CA GLU A 94 7.89 -21.62 13.72
C GLU A 94 7.46 -21.86 12.29
N THR A 95 6.25 -21.45 11.94
CA THR A 95 5.61 -21.84 10.68
C THR A 95 5.51 -20.72 9.66
N GLY A 96 5.64 -19.46 10.08
CA GLY A 96 5.56 -18.29 9.20
C GLY A 96 4.14 -17.86 8.81
N HIS A 97 3.11 -18.61 9.16
CA HIS A 97 1.74 -18.19 8.88
C HIS A 97 1.28 -17.09 9.87
N PRO A 98 0.23 -16.31 9.55
CA PRO A 98 -0.21 -15.22 10.41
C PRO A 98 -0.71 -15.72 11.76
N THR A 99 -0.37 -15.00 12.83
CA THR A 99 -0.89 -15.28 14.17
C THR A 99 -2.29 -14.72 14.33
N ARG A 100 -3.19 -15.44 15.01
CA ARG A 100 -4.58 -15.00 15.21
C ARG A 100 -4.74 -13.78 16.10
N SER A 101 -3.81 -13.55 17.02
CA SER A 101 -3.92 -12.51 18.05
C SER A 101 -3.95 -11.08 17.50
N TYR A 102 -3.50 -10.85 16.26
CA TYR A 102 -3.38 -9.52 15.68
C TYR A 102 -4.22 -9.32 14.41
N GLN A 103 -5.26 -10.11 14.23
CA GLN A 103 -6.06 -10.13 12.99
C GLN A 103 -6.66 -8.78 12.59
N LEU A 104 -7.02 -7.93 13.55
CA LEU A 104 -7.85 -6.76 13.27
C LEU A 104 -7.05 -5.49 12.99
N ILE A 105 -5.82 -5.36 13.50
CA ILE A 105 -5.09 -4.09 13.47
C ILE A 105 -3.77 -4.20 12.69
N HIS A 106 -3.09 -5.35 12.74
CA HIS A 106 -1.71 -5.47 12.28
C HIS A 106 -1.50 -6.50 11.18
N GLN A 107 -2.58 -7.04 10.61
CA GLN A 107 -2.50 -8.04 9.53
C GLN A 107 -2.71 -7.38 8.16
N ASN A 108 -1.87 -6.41 7.84
CA ASN A 108 -1.94 -5.68 6.58
C ASN A 108 -1.90 -6.55 5.32
N PRO A 109 -1.20 -7.71 5.28
CA PRO A 109 -1.30 -8.62 4.13
C PRO A 109 -2.72 -9.02 3.78
N PHE A 110 -3.61 -9.20 4.77
CA PHE A 110 -5.01 -9.53 4.50
C PHE A 110 -5.73 -8.46 3.67
N THR A 111 -5.46 -7.19 3.90
CA THR A 111 -6.09 -6.10 3.14
C THR A 111 -5.65 -6.04 1.68
N LEU A 112 -4.47 -6.60 1.36
CA LEU A 112 -3.93 -6.63 0.00
C LEU A 112 -4.29 -7.88 -0.80
N ILE A 113 -4.33 -9.04 -0.14
CA ILE A 113 -4.47 -10.34 -0.80
C ILE A 113 -5.64 -11.20 -0.25
N GLY A 114 -6.49 -10.61 0.61
CA GLY A 114 -7.66 -11.28 1.17
C GLY A 114 -7.32 -12.56 1.93
N TYR A 115 -8.18 -13.56 1.82
CA TYR A 115 -8.00 -14.82 2.54
C TYR A 115 -6.76 -15.63 2.14
N LYS A 116 -6.10 -15.32 1.04
CA LYS A 116 -4.79 -15.89 0.71
C LYS A 116 -3.74 -15.62 1.78
N ALA A 117 -3.88 -14.52 2.55
CA ALA A 117 -3.03 -14.23 3.70
C ALA A 117 -3.12 -15.32 4.80
N TYR A 118 -4.21 -16.08 4.84
CA TYR A 118 -4.45 -17.15 5.80
C TYR A 118 -4.34 -18.55 5.19
N ASP A 119 -3.66 -18.68 4.07
CA ASP A 119 -3.32 -20.00 3.52
C ASP A 119 -2.22 -20.65 4.37
N PHE A 120 -2.64 -21.44 5.35
CA PHE A 120 -1.73 -22.12 6.27
C PHE A 120 -0.87 -23.20 5.59
N ALA A 121 -1.27 -23.69 4.42
CA ALA A 121 -0.47 -24.61 3.63
C ALA A 121 0.66 -23.89 2.86
N ASN A 122 0.50 -22.60 2.61
CA ASN A 122 1.47 -21.79 1.88
C ASN A 122 1.66 -20.41 2.54
N PRO A 123 2.45 -20.32 3.62
CA PRO A 123 2.67 -19.08 4.35
C PRO A 123 3.40 -18.00 3.52
N ASP A 124 3.98 -18.36 2.38
CA ASP A 124 4.72 -17.42 1.53
C ASP A 124 3.84 -16.28 1.01
N TYR A 125 2.55 -16.51 0.81
CA TYR A 125 1.63 -15.43 0.47
C TYR A 125 1.61 -14.32 1.53
N PHE A 126 1.52 -14.70 2.79
CA PHE A 126 1.56 -13.76 3.90
C PHE A 126 2.94 -13.11 4.03
N LEU A 127 4.00 -13.91 4.08
CA LEU A 127 5.37 -13.46 4.31
C LEU A 127 5.87 -12.50 3.22
N ASN A 128 5.60 -12.82 1.95
CA ASN A 128 6.00 -11.94 0.84
C ASN A 128 5.20 -10.64 0.81
N THR A 129 3.91 -10.68 1.16
CA THR A 129 3.09 -9.47 1.23
C THR A 129 3.48 -8.61 2.42
N GLN A 130 3.80 -9.21 3.57
CA GLN A 130 4.37 -8.51 4.71
C GLN A 130 5.68 -7.81 4.34
N ALA A 131 6.58 -8.52 3.67
CA ALA A 131 7.85 -7.95 3.22
C ALA A 131 7.65 -6.77 2.27
N PHE A 132 6.71 -6.91 1.32
CA PHE A 132 6.34 -5.84 0.40
C PHE A 132 5.83 -4.60 1.14
N THR A 133 4.81 -4.77 1.98
CA THR A 133 4.19 -3.63 2.69
C THR A 133 5.15 -2.96 3.66
N THR A 134 5.96 -3.75 4.39
CA THR A 134 6.95 -3.23 5.33
C THR A 134 8.06 -2.44 4.62
N GLY A 135 8.60 -2.99 3.54
CA GLY A 135 9.64 -2.31 2.75
C GLY A 135 9.14 -1.02 2.12
N GLU A 136 7.96 -1.06 1.49
CA GLU A 136 7.35 0.12 0.88
C GLU A 136 7.03 1.22 1.91
N LEU A 137 6.52 0.85 3.08
CA LEU A 137 6.23 1.80 4.14
C LEU A 137 7.53 2.44 4.67
N ALA A 138 8.57 1.65 4.91
CA ALA A 138 9.87 2.16 5.35
C ALA A 138 10.49 3.11 4.32
N GLU A 139 10.50 2.72 3.04
CA GLU A 139 11.01 3.57 1.97
C GLU A 139 10.19 4.86 1.84
N THR A 140 8.85 4.77 1.96
CA THR A 140 7.96 5.93 1.86
C THR A 140 8.21 6.90 3.02
N LEU A 141 8.33 6.40 4.25
CA LEU A 141 8.68 7.22 5.40
C LEU A 141 10.02 7.94 5.19
N ARG A 142 11.02 7.28 4.63
CA ARG A 142 12.32 7.89 4.34
C ARG A 142 12.28 8.90 3.18
N ARG A 143 11.48 8.63 2.13
CA ARG A 143 11.34 9.56 0.99
C ARG A 143 10.66 10.86 1.37
N THR A 144 9.56 10.76 2.11
CA THR A 144 8.63 11.88 2.30
C THR A 144 8.84 12.62 3.59
N ASN A 145 9.63 12.08 4.49
CA ASN A 145 9.64 12.54 5.85
C ASN A 145 10.84 13.44 6.16
N GLU A 146 10.78 14.68 5.77
CA GLU A 146 11.67 15.72 6.31
C GLU A 146 11.54 15.88 7.85
N LYS A 147 10.63 15.15 8.48
CA LYS A 147 10.20 15.36 9.86
C LYS A 147 10.24 14.13 10.74
N ALA A 148 10.23 12.89 10.19
CA ALA A 148 10.56 11.72 10.96
C ALA A 148 12.04 11.44 10.90
N SER A 149 12.65 11.49 12.05
CA SER A 149 14.09 11.34 12.23
C SER A 149 14.51 9.89 12.41
N GLY A 150 13.55 8.98 12.60
CA GLY A 150 13.84 7.57 12.79
C GLY A 150 12.63 6.68 12.53
N ILE A 151 12.92 5.44 12.16
CA ILE A 151 11.94 4.40 11.88
C ILE A 151 12.40 3.13 12.57
N MET A 152 11.53 2.52 13.38
CA MET A 152 11.75 1.21 13.98
C MET A 152 10.58 0.29 13.65
N HIS A 153 10.87 -0.88 13.14
CA HIS A 153 9.85 -1.88 12.85
C HIS A 153 9.50 -2.65 14.12
N PHE A 154 8.23 -2.77 14.42
CA PHE A 154 7.74 -3.57 15.55
C PHE A 154 7.28 -4.95 15.06
N ALA A 155 8.01 -6.00 15.38
CA ALA A 155 9.25 -6.01 16.09
C ALA A 155 10.23 -6.93 15.36
N TYR A 156 11.51 -6.83 15.61
CA TYR A 156 12.53 -7.63 14.92
C TYR A 156 12.27 -9.15 15.00
N MET A 157 11.63 -9.64 16.05
CA MET A 157 11.23 -11.05 16.18
C MET A 157 10.29 -11.52 15.05
N THR A 158 9.58 -10.60 14.38
CA THR A 158 8.72 -10.92 13.25
C THR A 158 9.50 -11.03 11.93
N TRP A 159 10.79 -10.79 11.95
CA TRP A 159 11.67 -10.91 10.79
C TRP A 159 12.30 -12.29 10.63
N PHE A 160 12.18 -13.13 11.66
CA PHE A 160 12.90 -14.39 11.72
C PHE A 160 11.97 -15.54 12.14
N ARG A 161 12.22 -16.69 11.51
CA ARG A 161 11.78 -17.97 12.03
C ARG A 161 12.69 -18.37 13.17
N GLN A 162 12.16 -19.02 14.21
CA GLN A 162 12.91 -19.48 15.37
C GLN A 162 13.81 -18.40 16.00
N CYS A 163 13.27 -17.19 16.15
CA CYS A 163 14.01 -16.04 16.63
C CYS A 163 14.58 -16.18 18.06
N TYR A 164 14.19 -17.21 18.79
CA TYR A 164 14.69 -17.53 20.13
C TYR A 164 15.75 -18.65 20.12
N ASP A 165 16.07 -19.20 18.96
CA ASP A 165 17.05 -20.27 18.79
C ASP A 165 18.21 -19.77 17.92
N ALA A 166 19.32 -19.44 18.60
CA ALA A 166 20.48 -18.84 17.92
C ALA A 166 21.15 -19.77 16.87
N GLU A 167 20.93 -21.08 16.98
CA GLU A 167 21.50 -22.06 16.04
C GLU A 167 20.63 -22.26 14.80
N ASN A 168 19.30 -22.06 14.94
CA ASN A 168 18.32 -22.35 13.89
C ASN A 168 17.55 -21.12 13.40
N ILE A 169 17.99 -19.92 13.79
CA ILE A 169 17.35 -18.67 13.35
C ILE A 169 17.44 -18.49 11.82
N GLU A 170 16.32 -18.27 11.16
CA GLU A 170 16.23 -18.06 9.71
C GLU A 170 15.52 -16.75 9.39
N PRO A 171 16.06 -15.90 8.49
CA PRO A 171 15.41 -14.65 8.13
C PRO A 171 14.19 -14.86 7.23
N TYR A 172 13.08 -14.24 7.58
CA TYR A 172 11.92 -14.09 6.70
C TYR A 172 12.18 -13.03 5.59
N PRO A 173 11.38 -13.02 4.51
CA PRO A 173 11.50 -12.01 3.44
C PRO A 173 11.49 -10.56 3.95
N THR A 174 10.80 -10.29 5.05
CA THR A 174 10.73 -8.96 5.70
C THR A 174 12.09 -8.45 6.14
N TYR A 175 12.98 -9.31 6.65
CA TYR A 175 14.35 -8.92 6.98
C TYR A 175 15.08 -8.32 5.78
N PHE A 176 15.00 -8.99 4.62
CA PHE A 176 15.67 -8.51 3.41
C PHE A 176 15.04 -7.24 2.84
N ALA A 177 13.71 -7.09 2.96
CA ALA A 177 13.01 -5.87 2.59
C ALA A 177 13.44 -4.68 3.45
N MET A 178 13.50 -4.87 4.77
CA MET A 178 13.97 -3.85 5.71
C MET A 178 15.45 -3.53 5.50
N LYS A 179 16.32 -4.54 5.34
CA LYS A 179 17.75 -4.33 5.03
C LYS A 179 17.93 -3.44 3.79
N ARG A 180 17.11 -3.64 2.77
CA ARG A 180 17.14 -2.85 1.54
C ARG A 180 16.58 -1.43 1.75
N ALA A 181 15.46 -1.30 2.45
CA ALA A 181 14.84 0.00 2.73
C ALA A 181 15.67 0.88 3.69
N MET A 182 16.47 0.26 4.55
CA MET A 182 17.28 0.94 5.57
C MET A 182 18.76 1.10 5.19
N GLN A 183 19.11 0.99 3.89
CA GLN A 183 20.46 1.34 3.43
C GLN A 183 20.82 2.77 3.86
N PRO A 184 22.04 3.06 4.34
CA PRO A 184 22.45 4.41 4.75
C PRO A 184 22.24 5.45 3.64
N VAL A 185 22.65 5.12 2.41
CA VAL A 185 22.21 5.85 1.22
C VAL A 185 21.13 5.01 0.55
N LEU A 186 19.94 5.58 0.36
CA LEU A 186 18.84 4.87 -0.26
C LEU A 186 18.48 5.49 -1.61
N VAL A 187 18.54 4.69 -2.68
CA VAL A 187 17.87 4.99 -3.95
C VAL A 187 16.49 4.35 -3.95
N SER A 188 15.43 5.12 -4.14
CA SER A 188 14.05 4.64 -3.99
C SER A 188 13.11 5.22 -5.03
N ALA A 189 12.31 4.36 -5.68
CA ALA A 189 11.28 4.79 -6.61
C ALA A 189 9.91 4.90 -5.92
N GLU A 190 9.24 6.00 -6.15
CA GLU A 190 7.85 6.20 -5.75
C GLU A 190 6.92 5.56 -6.79
N LEU A 191 6.49 4.35 -6.53
CA LEU A 191 5.67 3.56 -7.45
C LEU A 191 4.30 3.25 -6.84
N TRP A 192 3.30 4.06 -7.16
CA TRP A 192 1.92 3.84 -6.73
C TRP A 192 1.21 2.76 -7.55
N GLY A 193 1.56 2.59 -8.82
CA GLY A 193 1.07 1.53 -9.70
C GLY A 193 2.22 0.66 -10.20
N ARG A 194 2.02 -0.65 -10.19
CA ARG A 194 3.02 -1.63 -10.66
C ARG A 194 2.52 -2.48 -11.83
N ASN A 195 1.29 -2.21 -12.27
CA ASN A 195 0.71 -2.79 -13.47
C ASN A 195 0.71 -1.72 -14.57
N VAL A 196 1.47 -1.93 -15.61
CA VAL A 196 1.73 -0.94 -16.66
C VAL A 196 1.58 -1.54 -18.04
N TYR A 197 1.29 -0.70 -19.04
CA TYR A 197 1.20 -1.15 -20.41
C TYR A 197 2.46 -0.84 -21.22
N SER A 198 2.79 -1.74 -22.15
CA SER A 198 3.87 -1.56 -23.12
C SER A 198 3.74 -0.23 -23.86
N GLY A 199 4.86 0.46 -24.02
CA GLY A 199 4.96 1.72 -24.73
C GLY A 199 4.53 2.97 -23.95
N GLU A 200 3.94 2.79 -22.77
CA GLU A 200 3.61 3.90 -21.87
C GLU A 200 4.86 4.42 -21.14
N LYS A 201 4.78 5.63 -20.62
CA LYS A 201 5.78 6.19 -19.73
C LYS A 201 5.49 5.73 -18.30
N LEU A 202 6.50 5.22 -17.61
CA LEU A 202 6.40 4.96 -16.18
C LEU A 202 6.50 6.29 -15.44
N HIS A 203 5.39 6.71 -14.84
CA HIS A 203 5.35 7.90 -14.00
C HIS A 203 5.89 7.55 -12.60
N THR A 204 7.10 7.98 -12.32
CA THR A 204 7.76 7.74 -11.04
C THR A 204 8.71 8.87 -10.70
N ARG A 205 8.80 9.17 -9.41
CA ARG A 205 9.91 9.92 -8.83
C ARG A 205 10.92 8.94 -8.30
N ILE A 206 12.18 9.13 -8.64
CA ILE A 206 13.28 8.37 -8.05
C ILE A 206 13.99 9.30 -7.08
N TYR A 207 14.00 8.89 -5.82
CA TYR A 207 14.62 9.63 -4.72
C TYR A 207 16.00 9.08 -4.41
N VAL A 208 16.86 9.95 -3.92
CA VAL A 208 18.05 9.59 -3.17
C VAL A 208 17.92 10.23 -1.78
N VAL A 209 18.01 9.38 -0.75
CA VAL A 209 18.03 9.77 0.66
C VAL A 209 19.44 9.58 1.17
N ASN A 210 20.01 10.60 1.78
CA ASN A 210 21.38 10.59 2.29
C ASN A 210 21.41 10.59 3.82
N ASP A 211 21.42 9.38 4.39
CA ASP A 211 21.62 9.15 5.82
C ASP A 211 22.95 8.39 6.04
N ASN A 212 24.01 8.74 5.26
CA ASN A 212 25.28 8.00 5.30
C ASN A 212 25.94 8.04 6.68
N GLU A 213 26.65 6.97 7.03
CA GLU A 213 27.27 6.79 8.33
C GLU A 213 28.43 7.77 8.62
N GLU A 214 28.96 8.39 7.56
CA GLU A 214 30.07 9.36 7.65
C GLU A 214 29.58 10.77 7.98
N GLY A 215 28.25 11.03 7.98
CA GLY A 215 27.66 12.35 8.25
C GLY A 215 27.99 13.40 7.20
N ARG A 216 28.30 13.02 5.96
CA ARG A 216 28.73 13.94 4.90
C ARG A 216 27.72 14.12 3.79
N ALA A 217 27.85 15.21 3.06
CA ALA A 217 27.17 15.35 1.78
C ALA A 217 27.62 14.30 0.76
N LEU A 218 26.70 13.82 -0.07
CA LEU A 218 27.01 13.04 -1.25
C LEU A 218 27.45 13.98 -2.37
N LYS A 219 28.57 13.69 -3.00
CA LYS A 219 28.97 14.33 -4.27
C LYS A 219 27.95 13.98 -5.36
N PRO A 220 27.97 14.67 -6.52
CA PRO A 220 27.11 14.31 -7.62
C PRO A 220 27.16 12.79 -7.92
N THR A 221 25.99 12.17 -8.03
CA THR A 221 25.83 10.72 -8.21
C THR A 221 25.19 10.39 -9.55
N VAL A 222 25.45 9.19 -10.04
CA VAL A 222 24.89 8.67 -11.29
C VAL A 222 23.93 7.52 -10.95
N LEU A 223 22.68 7.69 -11.35
CA LEU A 223 21.67 6.63 -11.34
C LEU A 223 21.74 5.85 -12.64
N ASN A 224 21.88 4.54 -12.56
CA ASN A 224 21.60 3.61 -13.64
C ASN A 224 20.30 2.88 -13.34
N TRP A 225 19.41 2.79 -14.31
CA TRP A 225 18.18 2.02 -14.18
C TRP A 225 18.02 1.03 -15.33
N SER A 226 17.35 -0.09 -15.07
CA SER A 226 16.94 -1.05 -16.10
C SER A 226 15.57 -1.63 -15.81
N ILE A 227 14.87 -2.04 -16.88
CA ILE A 227 13.67 -2.89 -16.81
C ILE A 227 14.05 -4.26 -17.34
N ASP A 228 14.10 -5.23 -16.46
CA ASP A 228 14.51 -6.59 -16.77
C ASP A 228 13.28 -7.52 -16.84
N VAL A 229 13.25 -8.39 -17.86
CA VAL A 229 12.26 -9.46 -18.05
C VAL A 229 12.99 -10.77 -18.21
N ALA A 230 12.66 -11.77 -17.41
CA ALA A 230 13.32 -13.08 -17.41
C ALA A 230 14.87 -12.99 -17.39
N GLY A 231 15.41 -12.05 -16.61
CA GLY A 231 16.85 -11.84 -16.45
C GLY A 231 17.53 -11.02 -17.56
N LYS A 232 16.79 -10.59 -18.58
CA LYS A 232 17.33 -9.76 -19.68
C LYS A 232 16.83 -8.33 -19.54
N SER A 233 17.72 -7.35 -19.67
CA SER A 233 17.39 -5.94 -19.73
C SER A 233 16.75 -5.62 -21.08
N LEU A 234 15.49 -5.14 -21.05
CA LEU A 234 14.75 -4.72 -22.22
C LEU A 234 14.75 -3.19 -22.41
N ALA A 235 15.00 -2.45 -21.36
CA ALA A 235 15.14 -1.00 -21.39
C ALA A 235 16.13 -0.60 -20.28
N SER A 236 16.92 0.44 -20.53
CA SER A 236 17.87 0.97 -19.54
C SER A 236 18.15 2.44 -19.82
N GLY A 237 18.67 3.13 -18.85
CA GLY A 237 19.11 4.51 -18.97
C GLY A 237 19.88 4.97 -17.77
N THR A 238 20.34 6.22 -17.87
CA THR A 238 21.10 6.89 -16.82
C THR A 238 20.49 8.25 -16.51
N ALA A 239 20.68 8.71 -15.28
CA ALA A 239 20.32 10.08 -14.86
C ALA A 239 21.30 10.52 -13.78
N ASN A 240 21.42 11.84 -13.59
CA ASN A 240 22.35 12.41 -12.63
C ASN A 240 21.59 13.07 -11.48
N PHE A 241 22.12 12.93 -10.28
CA PHE A 241 21.74 13.74 -9.13
C PHE A 241 22.83 14.75 -8.82
N PRO A 242 22.47 15.97 -8.43
CA PRO A 242 23.43 16.94 -7.89
C PRO A 242 23.92 16.47 -6.52
N GLU A 243 24.77 17.28 -5.91
CA GLU A 243 25.16 17.11 -4.50
C GLU A 243 23.93 17.07 -3.59
N ILE A 244 23.95 16.16 -2.59
CA ILE A 244 22.88 15.97 -1.62
C ILE A 244 23.47 16.07 -0.22
N GLU A 245 23.02 17.07 0.54
CA GLU A 245 23.43 17.28 1.92
C GLU A 245 23.16 16.07 2.81
N TYR A 246 23.89 15.95 3.89
CA TYR A 246 23.60 14.97 4.93
C TYR A 246 22.17 15.18 5.48
N TYR A 247 21.43 14.11 5.72
CA TYR A 247 19.98 14.11 5.96
C TYR A 247 19.14 14.70 4.82
N GLY A 248 19.75 14.99 3.69
CA GLY A 248 19.07 15.53 2.52
C GLY A 248 18.34 14.47 1.71
N ARG A 249 17.34 14.93 0.97
CA ARG A 249 16.57 14.14 0.01
C ARG A 249 16.43 14.92 -1.27
N LYS A 250 16.67 14.26 -2.39
CA LYS A 250 16.38 14.85 -3.72
C LYS A 250 15.73 13.78 -4.59
N TYR A 251 14.89 14.21 -5.51
CA TYR A 251 14.30 13.33 -6.50
C TYR A 251 14.47 13.88 -7.92
N ILE A 252 14.35 12.98 -8.87
CA ILE A 252 14.23 13.25 -10.30
C ILE A 252 13.05 12.51 -10.85
N GLU A 253 12.52 12.96 -11.99
CA GLU A 253 11.46 12.28 -12.75
C GLU A 253 12.04 11.82 -14.09
N PRO A 254 12.75 10.68 -14.12
CA PRO A 254 13.39 10.22 -15.34
C PRO A 254 12.35 9.76 -16.36
N GLU A 255 12.67 9.92 -17.62
CA GLU A 255 11.82 9.43 -18.69
C GLU A 255 12.06 7.94 -18.92
N ILE A 256 11.26 7.09 -18.26
CA ILE A 256 11.34 5.64 -18.38
C ILE A 256 10.21 5.15 -19.29
N LYS A 257 10.54 4.73 -20.50
CA LYS A 257 9.59 4.12 -21.42
C LYS A 257 9.47 2.62 -21.13
N ILE A 258 8.23 2.15 -20.93
CA ILE A 258 7.95 0.73 -20.74
C ILE A 258 8.22 -0.03 -22.04
N PRO A 259 9.06 -1.09 -22.01
CA PRO A 259 9.42 -1.84 -23.21
C PRO A 259 8.22 -2.61 -23.78
N ASP A 260 8.29 -2.91 -25.07
CA ASP A 260 7.31 -3.78 -25.73
C ASP A 260 7.49 -5.23 -25.29
N VAL A 261 6.37 -5.86 -24.91
CA VAL A 261 6.33 -7.27 -24.51
C VAL A 261 5.22 -8.03 -25.25
N LYS A 262 5.33 -9.36 -25.30
CA LYS A 262 4.27 -10.22 -25.83
C LYS A 262 3.34 -10.65 -24.69
N GLY A 263 2.07 -10.25 -24.74
CA GLY A 263 1.06 -10.61 -23.74
C GLY A 263 1.29 -9.89 -22.41
N LYS A 264 1.30 -10.65 -21.30
CA LYS A 264 1.59 -10.19 -19.93
C LYS A 264 2.88 -10.85 -19.44
N VAL A 265 3.78 -10.07 -18.86
CA VAL A 265 5.05 -10.55 -18.30
C VAL A 265 5.32 -9.92 -16.94
N ALA A 266 5.96 -10.68 -16.08
CA ALA A 266 6.60 -10.14 -14.87
C ALA A 266 7.92 -9.48 -15.26
N ALA A 267 8.17 -8.30 -14.72
CA ALA A 267 9.38 -7.52 -14.95
C ALA A 267 9.92 -6.97 -13.63
N LYS A 268 11.14 -6.47 -13.68
CA LYS A 268 11.79 -5.85 -12.51
C LYS A 268 12.43 -4.54 -12.92
N LEU A 269 12.01 -3.43 -12.31
CA LEU A 269 12.73 -2.16 -12.37
C LEU A 269 13.92 -2.26 -11.39
N LYS A 270 15.14 -2.17 -11.89
CA LYS A 270 16.35 -2.12 -11.07
C LYS A 270 16.94 -0.74 -11.07
N LEU A 271 17.42 -0.32 -9.91
CA LEU A 271 18.10 0.95 -9.69
C LEU A 271 19.48 0.70 -9.10
N SER A 272 20.50 1.41 -9.59
CA SER A 272 21.86 1.38 -9.06
C SER A 272 22.43 2.79 -9.04
N LEU A 273 22.76 3.27 -7.86
CA LEU A 273 23.32 4.60 -7.62
C LEU A 273 24.82 4.51 -7.38
N SER A 274 25.59 5.33 -8.06
CA SER A 274 27.05 5.37 -7.93
C SER A 274 27.55 6.78 -7.60
N GLU A 275 28.55 6.87 -6.72
CA GLU A 275 29.34 8.06 -6.42
C GLU A 275 30.79 7.80 -6.81
N GLY A 276 31.40 8.65 -7.65
CA GLY A 276 32.79 8.47 -8.10
C GLY A 276 33.07 7.12 -8.77
N GLY A 277 32.05 6.53 -9.44
CA GLY A 277 32.15 5.22 -10.08
C GLY A 277 31.91 4.01 -9.16
N LYS A 278 31.79 4.20 -7.85
CA LYS A 278 31.52 3.14 -6.89
C LYS A 278 30.01 3.09 -6.62
N VAL A 279 29.41 1.89 -6.72
CA VAL A 279 28.01 1.68 -6.34
C VAL A 279 27.86 1.85 -4.83
N ILE A 280 26.92 2.73 -4.42
CA ILE A 280 26.66 3.07 -3.03
C ILE A 280 25.25 2.68 -2.58
N SER A 281 24.32 2.45 -3.53
CA SER A 281 22.95 2.00 -3.23
C SER A 281 22.36 1.23 -4.40
N GLN A 282 21.58 0.20 -4.11
CA GLN A 282 20.83 -0.56 -5.10
C GLN A 282 19.43 -0.86 -4.60
N ASN A 283 18.45 -0.83 -5.51
CA ASN A 283 17.08 -1.18 -5.21
C ASN A 283 16.40 -1.82 -6.43
N TRP A 284 15.26 -2.47 -6.21
CA TRP A 284 14.47 -3.05 -7.30
C TRP A 284 12.98 -3.17 -6.92
N TYR A 285 12.15 -3.16 -7.94
CA TYR A 285 10.69 -3.20 -7.81
C TYR A 285 10.10 -4.13 -8.84
N ASP A 286 9.19 -4.99 -8.40
CA ASP A 286 8.47 -5.87 -9.32
C ASP A 286 7.39 -5.09 -10.06
N LEU A 287 7.28 -5.34 -11.36
CA LEU A 287 6.30 -4.75 -12.27
C LEU A 287 5.58 -5.86 -13.03
N ASN A 288 4.33 -5.63 -13.38
CA ASN A 288 3.62 -6.39 -14.40
C ASN A 288 3.47 -5.53 -15.65
N ILE A 289 4.02 -6.01 -16.76
CA ILE A 289 3.90 -5.32 -18.05
C ILE A 289 2.98 -6.12 -18.94
N ALA A 290 1.99 -5.47 -19.57
CA ALA A 290 1.09 -6.09 -20.52
C ALA A 290 0.95 -5.24 -21.80
N LYS A 291 0.65 -5.90 -22.92
CA LYS A 291 0.19 -5.16 -24.09
C LYS A 291 -1.18 -4.56 -23.82
N LYS A 292 -1.42 -3.34 -24.32
CA LYS A 292 -2.73 -2.69 -24.20
C LYS A 292 -3.86 -3.54 -24.79
N GLN A 293 -3.59 -4.24 -25.88
CA GLN A 293 -4.54 -5.17 -26.51
C GLN A 293 -4.80 -6.43 -25.68
N TRP A 294 -3.96 -6.73 -24.67
CA TRP A 294 -4.17 -7.89 -23.80
C TRP A 294 -5.48 -7.78 -23.02
N SER A 295 -5.81 -6.60 -22.51
CA SER A 295 -7.08 -6.36 -21.81
C SER A 295 -8.26 -6.23 -22.78
N ALA A 296 -8.08 -5.65 -23.97
CA ALA A 296 -9.15 -5.36 -24.90
C ALA A 296 -9.64 -6.58 -25.70
N ASN A 297 -8.82 -7.63 -25.86
CA ASN A 297 -9.13 -8.76 -26.73
C ASN A 297 -9.53 -10.05 -26.00
N SER A 298 -9.53 -10.05 -24.68
CA SER A 298 -9.75 -11.28 -23.89
C SER A 298 -11.22 -11.56 -23.60
N PHE A 299 -12.08 -10.55 -23.66
CA PHE A 299 -13.47 -10.71 -23.30
C PHE A 299 -14.37 -10.75 -24.56
N LYS A 300 -14.81 -11.93 -24.92
CA LYS A 300 -15.96 -12.09 -25.82
C LYS A 300 -17.15 -12.53 -24.99
N ALA A 301 -18.08 -11.63 -24.74
CA ALA A 301 -19.31 -11.99 -24.07
C ALA A 301 -19.99 -13.14 -24.82
N LYS A 302 -20.15 -14.26 -24.18
CA LYS A 302 -20.90 -15.43 -24.74
C LYS A 302 -22.41 -15.23 -24.67
N ARG A 303 -22.86 -14.16 -24.00
CA ARG A 303 -24.27 -13.84 -23.76
C ARG A 303 -24.52 -12.38 -24.08
N ASP A 304 -25.76 -12.05 -24.44
CA ASP A 304 -26.20 -10.67 -24.58
C ASP A 304 -26.13 -9.96 -23.23
N ILE A 305 -25.50 -8.80 -23.21
CA ILE A 305 -25.41 -7.93 -22.03
C ILE A 305 -26.41 -6.80 -22.19
N VAL A 306 -27.18 -6.54 -21.16
CA VAL A 306 -28.12 -5.43 -21.10
C VAL A 306 -27.82 -4.59 -19.87
N LEU A 307 -27.53 -3.32 -20.09
CA LEU A 307 -27.06 -2.40 -19.07
C LEU A 307 -28.15 -1.38 -18.70
N LEU A 308 -28.48 -1.33 -17.44
CA LEU A 308 -29.17 -0.21 -16.79
C LEU A 308 -28.11 0.54 -15.95
N ASP A 309 -27.73 1.73 -16.41
CA ASP A 309 -26.55 2.44 -15.89
C ASP A 309 -26.93 3.75 -15.21
N GLY A 310 -26.62 3.83 -13.93
CA GLY A 310 -26.67 5.04 -13.11
C GLY A 310 -25.36 5.86 -13.17
N ASN A 311 -24.65 5.82 -14.29
CA ASN A 311 -23.40 6.56 -14.62
C ASN A 311 -22.07 5.95 -14.15
N ASP A 312 -22.01 4.65 -13.82
CA ASP A 312 -20.78 4.04 -13.31
C ASP A 312 -20.09 3.07 -14.28
N ALA A 313 -20.82 2.17 -14.93
CA ALA A 313 -20.21 1.06 -15.68
C ALA A 313 -20.03 1.33 -17.17
N LYS A 314 -20.71 2.32 -17.72
CA LYS A 314 -20.66 2.57 -19.17
C LYS A 314 -19.25 2.79 -19.69
N SER A 315 -18.47 3.64 -19.03
CA SER A 315 -17.12 3.98 -19.46
C SER A 315 -16.19 2.78 -19.40
N GLN A 316 -16.33 1.92 -18.39
CA GLN A 316 -15.55 0.70 -18.21
C GLN A 316 -15.89 -0.35 -19.26
N LEU A 317 -17.18 -0.57 -19.53
CA LEU A 317 -17.61 -1.52 -20.57
C LEU A 317 -17.19 -1.06 -21.97
N ASP A 318 -17.28 0.24 -22.24
CA ASP A 318 -16.81 0.84 -23.51
C ASP A 318 -15.27 0.67 -23.64
N PHE A 319 -14.52 0.94 -22.58
CA PHE A 319 -13.06 0.75 -22.53
C PHE A 319 -12.66 -0.71 -22.79
N LEU A 320 -13.41 -1.67 -22.22
CA LEU A 320 -13.18 -3.10 -22.42
C LEU A 320 -13.70 -3.61 -23.77
N GLY A 321 -14.35 -2.76 -24.57
CA GLY A 321 -14.93 -3.15 -25.85
C GLY A 321 -16.11 -4.12 -25.74
N VAL A 322 -16.77 -4.14 -24.58
CA VAL A 322 -17.92 -5.01 -24.32
C VAL A 322 -19.16 -4.47 -25.03
N LYS A 323 -19.75 -5.27 -25.90
CA LYS A 323 -21.01 -4.90 -26.57
C LYS A 323 -22.18 -5.14 -25.63
N TYR A 324 -23.04 -4.15 -25.47
CA TYR A 324 -24.22 -4.21 -24.65
C TYR A 324 -25.38 -3.42 -25.27
N ARG A 325 -26.62 -3.77 -24.88
CA ARG A 325 -27.81 -2.95 -25.13
C ARG A 325 -28.08 -2.10 -23.88
N LYS A 326 -28.39 -0.84 -24.06
CA LYS A 326 -28.86 0.02 -22.97
C LYS A 326 -30.34 -0.26 -22.66
N ALA A 327 -30.67 -0.26 -21.38
CA ALA A 327 -32.01 -0.20 -20.84
C ALA A 327 -32.23 1.15 -20.14
N ASN A 328 -33.42 1.71 -20.24
CA ASN A 328 -33.77 2.99 -19.63
C ASN A 328 -34.35 2.80 -18.21
N ASN A 329 -34.90 1.63 -17.93
CA ASN A 329 -35.49 1.27 -16.63
C ASN A 329 -35.52 -0.26 -16.49
N VAL A 330 -35.95 -0.77 -15.33
CA VAL A 330 -36.01 -2.19 -15.04
C VAL A 330 -36.99 -2.91 -15.97
N ALA A 331 -38.13 -2.32 -16.32
CA ALA A 331 -39.08 -2.92 -17.23
C ALA A 331 -38.48 -3.12 -18.64
N ASP A 332 -37.66 -2.19 -19.11
CA ASP A 332 -36.93 -2.33 -20.37
C ASP A 332 -35.80 -3.36 -20.27
N LEU A 333 -35.10 -3.41 -19.15
CA LEU A 333 -34.09 -4.42 -18.83
C LEU A 333 -34.68 -5.84 -18.91
N LEU A 334 -35.88 -6.05 -18.35
CA LEU A 334 -36.57 -7.34 -18.29
C LEU A 334 -37.21 -7.81 -19.59
N LYS A 335 -37.23 -6.99 -20.65
CA LYS A 335 -37.58 -7.45 -22.02
C LYS A 335 -36.52 -8.36 -22.62
N SER A 336 -35.41 -8.57 -21.93
CA SER A 336 -34.30 -9.39 -22.36
C SER A 336 -34.61 -10.89 -22.23
N LYS A 337 -33.93 -11.71 -23.05
CA LYS A 337 -34.02 -13.16 -22.94
C LYS A 337 -33.42 -13.63 -21.61
N ASN A 338 -33.92 -14.72 -21.04
CA ASN A 338 -33.35 -15.32 -19.84
C ASN A 338 -31.87 -15.76 -19.98
N SER A 339 -31.42 -15.93 -21.24
CA SER A 339 -30.00 -16.19 -21.53
C SER A 339 -29.10 -14.98 -21.42
N SER A 340 -29.65 -13.76 -21.31
CA SER A 340 -28.88 -12.51 -21.19
C SER A 340 -28.33 -12.32 -19.78
N VAL A 341 -27.30 -11.48 -19.66
CA VAL A 341 -26.80 -10.94 -18.38
C VAL A 341 -27.33 -9.53 -18.23
N LEU A 342 -28.10 -9.30 -17.18
CA LEU A 342 -28.58 -7.97 -16.81
C LEU A 342 -27.53 -7.32 -15.91
N VAL A 343 -27.08 -6.13 -16.29
CA VAL A 343 -26.13 -5.34 -15.48
C VAL A 343 -26.86 -4.10 -14.97
N ILE A 344 -26.90 -3.96 -13.66
CA ILE A 344 -27.44 -2.77 -12.97
C ILE A 344 -26.25 -2.09 -12.27
N SER A 345 -26.00 -0.86 -12.63
CA SER A 345 -24.79 -0.14 -12.20
C SER A 345 -25.09 1.23 -11.64
N GLY A 346 -24.36 1.60 -10.58
CA GLY A 346 -24.45 2.90 -9.93
C GLY A 346 -25.75 3.11 -9.12
N ASN A 347 -26.10 4.34 -8.89
CA ASN A 347 -27.29 4.71 -8.12
C ASN A 347 -28.55 4.57 -8.98
N VAL A 348 -29.09 3.36 -9.00
CA VAL A 348 -30.37 3.05 -9.65
C VAL A 348 -31.42 2.80 -8.57
N ASP A 349 -32.45 3.61 -8.55
CA ASP A 349 -33.61 3.37 -7.71
C ASP A 349 -34.55 2.37 -8.39
N ILE A 350 -34.96 1.36 -7.63
CA ILE A 350 -35.89 0.33 -8.09
C ILE A 350 -37.10 0.21 -7.14
N SER A 351 -38.27 -0.05 -7.68
CA SER A 351 -39.49 -0.32 -6.88
C SER A 351 -39.45 -1.72 -6.26
N ASP A 352 -40.39 -2.03 -5.37
CA ASP A 352 -40.54 -3.37 -4.81
C ASP A 352 -41.05 -4.36 -5.88
N GLU A 353 -41.84 -3.87 -6.83
CA GLU A 353 -42.29 -4.62 -7.99
C GLU A 353 -41.13 -4.96 -8.91
N ASP A 354 -40.20 -3.99 -9.15
CA ASP A 354 -39.00 -4.23 -9.91
C ASP A 354 -38.11 -5.29 -9.27
N ALA A 355 -37.91 -5.22 -7.94
CA ALA A 355 -37.13 -6.19 -7.18
C ALA A 355 -37.73 -7.61 -7.30
N LYS A 356 -39.05 -7.76 -7.19
CA LYS A 356 -39.75 -9.03 -7.39
C LYS A 356 -39.58 -9.54 -8.81
N ALA A 357 -39.69 -8.66 -9.81
CA ALA A 357 -39.53 -9.01 -11.22
C ALA A 357 -38.10 -9.45 -11.56
N LEU A 358 -37.09 -8.79 -10.99
CA LEU A 358 -35.68 -9.20 -11.12
C LEU A 358 -35.44 -10.58 -10.51
N ARG A 359 -36.00 -10.87 -9.33
CA ARG A 359 -35.93 -12.21 -8.73
C ARG A 359 -36.59 -13.27 -9.61
N SER A 360 -37.76 -12.97 -10.16
CA SER A 360 -38.44 -13.89 -11.08
C SER A 360 -37.60 -14.16 -12.34
N PHE A 361 -36.91 -13.15 -12.87
CA PHE A 361 -35.99 -13.33 -13.98
C PHE A 361 -34.85 -14.29 -13.63
N GLN A 362 -34.23 -14.11 -12.47
CA GLN A 362 -33.15 -14.95 -11.99
C GLN A 362 -33.63 -16.40 -11.75
N GLN A 363 -34.81 -16.59 -11.14
CA GLN A 363 -35.40 -17.92 -10.94
C GLN A 363 -35.69 -18.68 -12.25
N LYS A 364 -35.89 -17.95 -13.34
CA LYS A 364 -36.04 -18.51 -14.69
C LYS A 364 -34.70 -18.78 -15.41
N GLY A 365 -33.57 -18.74 -14.67
CA GLY A 365 -32.22 -18.98 -15.17
C GLY A 365 -31.52 -17.75 -15.71
N GLY A 366 -32.08 -16.55 -15.51
CA GLY A 366 -31.44 -15.28 -15.82
C GLY A 366 -30.27 -14.99 -14.89
N ARG A 367 -29.38 -14.10 -15.31
CA ARG A 367 -28.23 -13.64 -14.54
C ARG A 367 -28.30 -12.14 -14.35
N ILE A 368 -28.03 -11.69 -13.11
CA ILE A 368 -28.02 -10.29 -12.75
C ILE A 368 -26.69 -9.97 -12.10
N LEU A 369 -26.02 -8.94 -12.57
CA LEU A 369 -24.81 -8.38 -12.00
C LEU A 369 -25.10 -6.98 -11.48
N PHE A 370 -24.89 -6.76 -10.19
CA PHE A 370 -24.96 -5.45 -9.57
C PHE A 370 -23.54 -4.88 -9.44
N LEU A 371 -23.29 -3.73 -10.05
CA LEU A 371 -22.03 -3.02 -9.98
C LEU A 371 -22.26 -1.70 -9.25
N ASN A 372 -21.74 -1.56 -8.05
CA ASN A 372 -21.90 -0.36 -7.20
C ASN A 372 -23.38 0.08 -7.01
N SER A 373 -24.32 -0.88 -7.07
CA SER A 373 -25.76 -0.67 -6.97
C SER A 373 -26.31 -1.29 -5.70
N LYS A 374 -25.76 -0.88 -4.56
CA LYS A 374 -26.04 -1.48 -3.25
C LYS A 374 -27.51 -1.49 -2.88
N GLU A 375 -28.23 -0.39 -3.06
CA GLU A 375 -29.63 -0.29 -2.66
C GLU A 375 -30.53 -1.17 -3.53
N ALA A 376 -30.29 -1.20 -4.84
CA ALA A 376 -30.99 -2.10 -5.76
C ALA A 376 -30.70 -3.59 -5.45
N ALA A 377 -29.45 -3.92 -5.16
CA ALA A 377 -29.04 -5.27 -4.78
C ALA A 377 -29.69 -5.70 -3.44
N LYS A 378 -29.63 -4.83 -2.41
CA LYS A 378 -30.24 -5.09 -1.10
C LYS A 378 -31.75 -5.25 -1.19
N LYS A 379 -32.42 -4.39 -1.97
CA LYS A 379 -33.86 -4.46 -2.19
C LYS A 379 -34.27 -5.75 -2.93
N THR A 380 -33.43 -6.16 -3.88
CA THR A 380 -33.67 -7.41 -4.62
C THR A 380 -33.41 -8.65 -3.76
N TYR A 381 -32.36 -8.66 -2.94
CA TYR A 381 -31.89 -9.82 -2.18
C TYR A 381 -31.62 -9.51 -0.70
N PRO A 382 -32.61 -9.05 0.06
CA PRO A 382 -32.42 -8.65 1.46
C PRO A 382 -31.97 -9.79 2.36
N GLU A 383 -32.24 -11.04 2.00
CA GLU A 383 -31.82 -12.21 2.76
C GLU A 383 -30.34 -12.54 2.64
N TYR A 384 -29.68 -12.09 1.56
CA TYR A 384 -28.25 -12.31 1.35
C TYR A 384 -27.41 -11.07 1.70
N ILE A 385 -28.01 -9.88 1.68
CA ILE A 385 -27.29 -8.61 1.87
C ILE A 385 -27.79 -7.96 3.14
N THR A 386 -27.15 -8.30 4.25
CA THR A 386 -27.55 -7.82 5.60
C THR A 386 -26.80 -6.57 6.04
N SER A 387 -25.61 -6.36 5.53
CA SER A 387 -24.77 -5.20 5.87
C SER A 387 -23.91 -4.76 4.69
N TRP A 388 -23.43 -3.55 4.75
CA TRP A 388 -22.47 -2.98 3.81
C TRP A 388 -21.25 -2.48 4.57
N ILE A 389 -20.09 -2.81 4.06
CA ILE A 389 -18.87 -2.08 4.39
C ILE A 389 -18.78 -0.94 3.37
N ILE A 390 -18.73 0.29 3.85
CA ILE A 390 -18.43 1.44 3.00
C ILE A 390 -16.90 1.50 2.95
N PRO A 391 -16.27 1.17 1.83
CA PRO A 391 -14.82 1.31 1.71
C PRO A 391 -14.46 2.77 1.87
N THR A 392 -13.36 3.03 2.55
CA THR A 392 -12.75 4.35 2.59
C THR A 392 -11.99 4.60 1.29
N GLU A 393 -11.76 5.85 0.98
CA GLU A 393 -11.00 6.22 -0.22
C GLU A 393 -9.59 5.58 -0.19
N GLY A 394 -9.24 4.89 -1.27
CA GLY A 394 -7.96 4.19 -1.39
C GLY A 394 -7.95 2.73 -0.94
N ASP A 395 -9.09 2.17 -0.53
CA ASP A 395 -9.17 0.76 -0.19
C ASP A 395 -8.97 -0.14 -1.42
N ILE A 396 -8.34 -1.28 -1.18
CA ILE A 396 -8.09 -2.30 -2.20
C ILE A 396 -9.22 -3.31 -2.19
N VAL A 397 -9.72 -3.62 -3.38
CA VAL A 397 -10.68 -4.71 -3.58
C VAL A 397 -9.93 -5.98 -3.94
N VAL A 398 -10.14 -7.03 -3.18
CA VAL A 398 -9.56 -8.35 -3.42
C VAL A 398 -10.63 -9.26 -4.00
N MET A 399 -10.32 -9.94 -5.11
CA MET A 399 -11.20 -10.97 -5.66
C MET A 399 -10.97 -12.28 -4.92
N GLU A 400 -11.99 -12.77 -4.26
CA GLU A 400 -11.93 -14.05 -3.53
C GLU A 400 -11.96 -15.26 -4.47
N ARG A 401 -12.59 -15.12 -5.61
CA ARG A 401 -12.70 -16.15 -6.64
C ARG A 401 -12.35 -15.60 -8.01
N GLU A 402 -11.06 -15.71 -8.33
CA GLU A 402 -10.52 -15.25 -9.62
C GLU A 402 -10.96 -16.13 -10.80
N ASP A 403 -11.40 -17.35 -10.51
CA ASP A 403 -11.83 -18.39 -11.44
C ASP A 403 -13.36 -18.42 -11.65
N ASP A 404 -14.12 -17.57 -10.98
CA ASP A 404 -15.55 -17.47 -11.17
C ASP A 404 -15.86 -16.91 -12.56
N PRO A 405 -16.61 -17.64 -13.43
CA PRO A 405 -16.79 -17.30 -14.82
C PRO A 405 -17.68 -16.06 -15.08
#